data_c9552fefa66ba608843fadb38c3d629c
#
_entry.id   c9552fefa66ba608843fadb38c3d629c
#
_cell.length_a   1.000
_cell.length_b   1.000
_cell.length_c   1.000
_cell.angle_alpha   90.00
_cell.angle_beta   90.00
_cell.angle_gamma   90.00
#
_symmetry.space_group_name_H-M   'P 1'
#
loop_
_entity.id
_entity.type
_entity.pdbx_description
1 polymer ?
#
loop_
_entity_poly.entity_id
_entity_poly.type
_entity_poly.pdbx_seq_one_letter_code
_entity_poly.pdbx_strand_id
1 'polypeptide(L)'
;MFEPQLGKNIEIYIDDMVVVDKHVADPRSVFEVLKRHKFRLNASKCSFGVSSGKFLGYMVTHHGIEVNPDQIKDINDLQPPWNPKEVQKLIGMTATLNRFISQYADRCSPFFQLLHKWKGFECDEECAPIFQQLEDYLSRPPIMFRPEKEEVLFAYIAWPLMQSVWYW
;
A
#
# COMPACT_ATOMS: atom_id res chain seq x y z
N MET A 1 2.03 18.06 19.98
CA MET A 1 1.90 17.09 21.08
C MET A 1 3.10 16.14 21.13
N PHE A 2 3.43 15.44 20.06
CA PHE A 2 4.58 14.52 19.96
C PHE A 2 5.77 15.10 19.20
N GLU A 3 5.82 16.40 18.98
CA GLU A 3 6.80 17.10 18.15
C GLU A 3 8.27 16.72 18.43
N PRO A 4 8.71 16.54 19.67
CA PRO A 4 10.09 16.12 19.96
C PRO A 4 10.40 14.66 19.59
N GLN A 5 9.39 13.81 19.42
CA GLN A 5 9.49 12.36 19.21
C GLN A 5 9.15 11.95 17.77
N LEU A 6 8.44 12.83 17.03
CA LEU A 6 8.05 12.62 15.64
C LEU A 6 9.28 12.47 14.75
N GLY A 7 9.26 11.46 13.88
CA GLY A 7 10.37 11.15 12.97
C GLY A 7 11.58 10.48 13.63
N LYS A 8 11.55 10.27 14.96
CA LYS A 8 12.60 9.55 15.68
C LYS A 8 12.17 8.14 16.03
N ASN A 9 11.14 8.04 16.85
CA ASN A 9 10.62 6.77 17.35
C ASN A 9 9.10 6.67 17.29
N ILE A 10 8.42 7.75 16.86
CA ILE A 10 6.96 7.77 16.68
C ILE A 10 6.64 8.29 15.29
N GLU A 11 5.80 7.56 14.59
CA GLU A 11 5.13 8.01 13.37
C GLU A 11 3.63 8.06 13.62
N ILE A 12 3.01 9.18 13.24
CA ILE A 12 1.58 9.41 13.43
C ILE A 12 0.98 9.83 12.10
N TYR A 13 -0.12 9.19 11.75
CA TYR A 13 -0.92 9.57 10.62
C TYR A 13 -2.40 9.50 10.99
N ILE A 14 -3.04 10.66 11.10
CA ILE A 14 -4.45 10.82 11.51
C ILE A 14 -4.70 10.07 12.83
N ASP A 15 -5.33 8.90 12.79
CA ASP A 15 -5.73 8.10 13.96
C ASP A 15 -4.76 6.95 14.24
N ASP A 16 -3.83 6.67 13.32
CA ASP A 16 -2.88 5.56 13.45
C ASP A 16 -1.55 6.05 14.00
N MET A 17 -0.96 5.29 14.90
CA MET A 17 0.33 5.58 15.51
C MET A 17 1.19 4.32 15.57
N VAL A 18 2.43 4.45 15.08
CA VAL A 18 3.47 3.42 15.24
C VAL A 18 4.56 3.97 16.13
N VAL A 19 4.92 3.19 17.14
CA VAL A 19 6.08 3.45 17.99
C VAL A 19 7.14 2.41 17.67
N VAL A 20 8.24 2.87 17.08
CA VAL A 20 9.39 2.02 16.76
C VAL A 20 10.43 2.23 17.84
N ASP A 21 10.62 1.24 18.71
CA ASP A 21 11.56 1.38 19.80
C ASP A 21 12.39 0.13 20.03
N LYS A 22 13.68 0.38 20.33
CA LYS A 22 14.62 -0.65 20.76
C LYS A 22 14.61 -0.85 22.29
N HIS A 23 13.92 0.01 23.05
CA HIS A 23 13.93 0.02 24.50
C HIS A 23 12.54 0.23 25.11
N VAL A 24 12.20 -0.59 26.09
CA VAL A 24 10.92 -0.59 26.85
C VAL A 24 10.62 0.74 27.57
N ALA A 25 11.60 1.65 27.65
CA ALA A 25 11.45 2.93 28.37
C ALA A 25 10.59 3.96 27.62
N ASP A 26 10.56 3.94 26.30
CA ASP A 26 9.88 4.94 25.49
C ASP A 26 8.34 4.82 25.44
N PRO A 27 7.71 3.63 25.48
CA PRO A 27 6.26 3.56 25.54
C PRO A 27 5.66 4.30 26.73
N ARG A 28 6.37 4.39 27.86
CA ARG A 28 5.89 5.16 29.04
C ARG A 28 5.76 6.63 28.74
N SER A 29 6.75 7.22 28.06
CA SER A 29 6.74 8.63 27.68
C SER A 29 5.58 8.93 26.73
N VAL A 30 5.28 8.02 25.82
CA VAL A 30 4.12 8.11 24.91
C VAL A 30 2.81 8.08 25.69
N PHE A 31 2.66 7.13 26.61
CA PHE A 31 1.46 7.04 27.46
C PHE A 31 1.27 8.27 28.37
N GLU A 32 2.35 8.84 28.89
CA GLU A 32 2.27 10.07 29.66
C GLU A 32 1.76 11.24 28.84
N VAL A 33 2.22 11.37 27.60
CA VAL A 33 1.74 12.41 26.67
C VAL A 33 0.27 12.18 26.34
N LEU A 34 -0.13 10.97 25.98
CA LEU A 34 -1.53 10.63 25.71
C LEU A 34 -2.43 10.94 26.91
N LYS A 35 -2.01 10.55 28.14
CA LYS A 35 -2.74 10.80 29.36
C LYS A 35 -2.87 12.30 29.65
N ARG A 36 -1.80 13.07 29.48
CA ARG A 36 -1.78 14.53 29.67
C ARG A 36 -2.79 15.23 28.77
N HIS A 37 -2.91 14.76 27.50
CA HIS A 37 -3.82 15.31 26.54
C HIS A 37 -5.21 14.62 26.51
N LYS A 38 -5.48 13.72 27.48
CA LYS A 38 -6.76 13.01 27.64
C LYS A 38 -7.15 12.16 26.42
N PHE A 39 -6.19 11.68 25.65
CA PHE A 39 -6.44 10.71 24.57
C PHE A 39 -6.70 9.33 25.15
N ARG A 40 -7.57 8.58 24.47
CA ARG A 40 -7.89 7.19 24.81
C ARG A 40 -7.50 6.29 23.66
N LEU A 41 -6.73 5.26 23.95
CA LEU A 41 -6.40 4.23 22.99
C LEU A 41 -7.51 3.17 22.96
N ASN A 42 -7.82 2.67 21.77
CA ASN A 42 -8.67 1.51 21.62
C ASN A 42 -7.82 0.25 21.82
N ALA A 43 -7.92 -0.36 22.99
CA ALA A 43 -7.11 -1.52 23.37
C ALA A 43 -7.27 -2.71 22.40
N SER A 44 -8.45 -2.88 21.77
CA SER A 44 -8.68 -3.97 20.81
C SER A 44 -7.93 -3.78 19.47
N LYS A 45 -7.50 -2.55 19.17
CA LYS A 45 -6.74 -2.21 17.97
C LYS A 45 -5.26 -2.00 18.25
N CYS A 46 -4.82 -2.04 19.50
CA CYS A 46 -3.44 -1.86 19.88
C CYS A 46 -2.71 -3.19 19.94
N SER A 47 -1.52 -3.22 19.35
CA SER A 47 -0.59 -4.34 19.45
C SER A 47 0.71 -3.86 20.08
N PHE A 48 1.24 -4.60 21.04
CA PHE A 48 2.47 -4.25 21.76
C PHE A 48 3.47 -5.40 21.71
N GLY A 49 4.75 -5.07 21.65
CA GLY A 49 5.82 -6.06 21.66
C GLY A 49 5.80 -7.00 20.45
N VAL A 50 5.33 -6.50 19.31
CA VAL A 50 5.25 -7.24 18.04
C VAL A 50 6.44 -6.91 17.16
N SER A 51 6.91 -7.88 16.37
CA SER A 51 7.99 -7.70 15.40
C SER A 51 7.51 -7.04 14.09
N SER A 52 6.20 -7.03 13.87
CA SER A 52 5.55 -6.41 12.73
C SER A 52 4.17 -5.90 13.09
N GLY A 53 3.69 -4.89 12.39
CA GLY A 53 2.37 -4.32 12.63
C GLY A 53 1.74 -3.73 11.38
N LYS A 54 0.42 -3.69 11.35
CA LYS A 54 -0.33 -3.01 10.27
C LYS A 54 -0.32 -1.50 10.51
N PHE A 55 0.09 -0.75 9.50
CA PHE A 55 0.08 0.70 9.51
C PHE A 55 -0.28 1.23 8.12
N LEU A 56 -1.30 2.07 8.02
CA LEU A 56 -1.80 2.62 6.74
C LEU A 56 -2.12 1.54 5.68
N GLY A 57 -2.59 0.37 6.11
CA GLY A 57 -2.88 -0.75 5.20
C GLY A 57 -1.68 -1.59 4.79
N TYR A 58 -0.47 -1.23 5.21
CA TYR A 58 0.77 -1.97 4.95
C TYR A 58 1.23 -2.74 6.19
N MET A 59 2.12 -3.72 5.98
CA MET A 59 2.86 -4.35 7.06
C MET A 59 4.19 -3.63 7.23
N VAL A 60 4.42 -3.10 8.42
CA VAL A 60 5.72 -2.53 8.83
C VAL A 60 6.47 -3.60 9.58
N THR A 61 7.64 -3.96 9.09
CA THR A 61 8.53 -4.97 9.66
C THR A 61 9.90 -4.37 9.93
N HIS A 62 10.80 -5.13 10.52
CA HIS A 62 12.19 -4.69 10.70
C HIS A 62 12.99 -4.63 9.37
N HIS A 63 12.51 -5.29 8.33
CA HIS A 63 13.09 -5.25 6.99
C HIS A 63 12.62 -4.04 6.19
N GLY A 64 11.46 -3.48 6.52
CA GLY A 64 10.88 -2.38 5.80
C GLY A 64 9.35 -2.43 5.74
N ILE A 65 8.82 -1.92 4.65
CA ILE A 65 7.37 -1.89 4.41
C ILE A 65 7.03 -3.00 3.40
N GLU A 66 6.10 -3.84 3.79
CA GLU A 66 5.63 -4.99 3.02
C GLU A 66 4.15 -4.87 2.72
N VAL A 67 3.71 -5.56 1.68
CA VAL A 67 2.28 -5.67 1.37
C VAL A 67 1.58 -6.44 2.48
N ASN A 68 0.36 -6.02 2.82
CA ASN A 68 -0.48 -6.79 3.73
C ASN A 68 -0.87 -8.14 3.07
N PRO A 69 -0.52 -9.29 3.69
CA PRO A 69 -0.83 -10.61 3.13
C PRO A 69 -2.33 -10.84 2.88
N ASP A 70 -3.20 -10.22 3.67
CA ASP A 70 -4.65 -10.31 3.47
C ASP A 70 -5.05 -9.70 2.11
N GLN A 71 -4.44 -8.57 1.71
CA GLN A 71 -4.73 -7.93 0.42
C GLN A 71 -4.26 -8.78 -0.76
N ILE A 72 -3.10 -9.45 -0.61
CA ILE A 72 -2.63 -10.39 -1.65
C ILE A 72 -3.58 -11.56 -1.76
N LYS A 73 -3.98 -12.12 -0.63
CA LYS A 73 -4.95 -13.22 -0.59
C LYS A 73 -6.27 -12.83 -1.27
N ASP A 74 -6.79 -11.64 -0.94
CA ASP A 74 -8.04 -11.15 -1.53
C ASP A 74 -7.97 -11.03 -3.06
N ILE A 75 -6.78 -10.72 -3.63
CA ILE A 75 -6.57 -10.68 -5.08
C ILE A 75 -6.44 -12.09 -5.65
N ASN A 76 -5.66 -12.97 -4.99
CA ASN A 76 -5.47 -14.34 -5.44
C ASN A 76 -6.75 -15.20 -5.35
N ASP A 77 -7.70 -14.82 -4.48
CA ASP A 77 -9.01 -15.46 -4.38
C ASP A 77 -9.99 -15.00 -5.48
N LEU A 78 -9.60 -14.00 -6.31
CA LEU A 78 -10.41 -13.58 -7.46
C LEU A 78 -10.26 -14.59 -8.61
N GLN A 79 -11.31 -14.66 -9.42
CA GLN A 79 -11.24 -15.30 -10.73
C GLN A 79 -10.88 -14.27 -11.80
N PRO A 80 -10.33 -14.69 -12.93
CA PRO A 80 -10.13 -13.78 -14.06
C PRO A 80 -11.41 -12.98 -14.35
N PRO A 81 -11.32 -11.65 -14.46
CA PRO A 81 -12.51 -10.81 -14.55
C PRO A 81 -13.23 -11.04 -15.89
N TRP A 82 -14.50 -11.36 -15.85
CA TRP A 82 -15.34 -11.62 -17.04
C TRP A 82 -16.37 -10.53 -17.31
N ASN A 83 -16.43 -9.48 -16.48
CA ASN A 83 -17.30 -8.33 -16.67
C ASN A 83 -16.64 -7.03 -16.20
N PRO A 84 -17.13 -5.84 -16.65
CA PRO A 84 -16.54 -4.54 -16.31
C PRO A 84 -16.48 -4.27 -14.81
N LYS A 85 -17.45 -4.75 -14.03
CA LYS A 85 -17.47 -4.53 -12.57
C LYS A 85 -16.34 -5.29 -11.86
N GLU A 86 -16.03 -6.49 -12.34
CA GLU A 86 -14.91 -7.27 -11.80
C GLU A 86 -13.56 -6.65 -12.17
N VAL A 87 -13.44 -6.13 -13.40
CA VAL A 87 -12.25 -5.36 -13.80
C VAL A 87 -12.09 -4.12 -12.92
N GLN A 88 -13.17 -3.37 -12.66
CA GLN A 88 -13.12 -2.22 -11.75
C GLN A 88 -12.73 -2.63 -10.34
N LYS A 89 -13.25 -3.75 -9.84
CA LYS A 89 -12.88 -4.30 -8.53
C LYS A 89 -11.39 -4.64 -8.49
N LEU A 90 -10.87 -5.36 -9.49
CA LEU A 90 -9.46 -5.73 -9.60
C LEU A 90 -8.56 -4.49 -9.63
N ILE A 91 -8.88 -3.51 -10.48
CA ILE A 91 -8.14 -2.25 -10.57
C ILE A 91 -8.18 -1.50 -9.23
N GLY A 92 -9.33 -1.43 -8.57
CA GLY A 92 -9.44 -0.80 -7.25
C GLY A 92 -8.55 -1.46 -6.20
N MET A 93 -8.50 -2.79 -6.18
CA MET A 93 -7.65 -3.53 -5.24
C MET A 93 -6.16 -3.36 -5.58
N THR A 94 -5.78 -3.48 -6.85
CA THR A 94 -4.38 -3.33 -7.27
C THR A 94 -3.88 -1.89 -7.13
N ALA A 95 -4.76 -0.88 -7.26
CA ALA A 95 -4.40 0.52 -7.05
C ALA A 95 -3.90 0.79 -5.62
N THR A 96 -4.42 0.08 -4.63
CA THR A 96 -3.92 0.19 -3.25
C THR A 96 -2.52 -0.38 -3.08
N LEU A 97 -2.09 -1.25 -3.99
CA LEU A 97 -0.80 -1.91 -4.02
C LEU A 97 0.17 -1.33 -5.06
N ASN A 98 -0.19 -0.23 -5.72
CA ASN A 98 0.58 0.33 -6.84
C ASN A 98 2.05 0.58 -6.52
N ARG A 99 2.38 0.93 -5.27
CA ARG A 99 3.75 1.16 -4.79
C ARG A 99 4.62 -0.09 -4.83
N PHE A 100 4.00 -1.26 -4.71
CA PHE A 100 4.67 -2.56 -4.73
C PHE A 100 4.65 -3.20 -6.12
N ILE A 101 3.94 -2.63 -7.07
CA ILE A 101 3.86 -3.16 -8.43
C ILE A 101 4.73 -2.28 -9.32
N SER A 102 5.92 -2.80 -9.66
CA SER A 102 6.78 -2.11 -10.62
C SER A 102 6.08 -2.00 -11.96
N GLN A 103 6.19 -0.84 -12.62
CA GLN A 103 5.53 -0.57 -13.90
C GLN A 103 4.00 -0.83 -13.82
N TYR A 104 3.37 -0.38 -12.71
CA TYR A 104 1.94 -0.59 -12.46
C TYR A 104 1.06 -0.20 -13.66
N ALA A 105 1.32 0.97 -14.25
CA ALA A 105 0.54 1.46 -15.38
C ALA A 105 0.61 0.50 -16.58
N ASP A 106 1.78 -0.03 -16.91
CA ASP A 106 1.97 -0.94 -18.02
C ASP A 106 1.32 -2.29 -17.77
N ARG A 107 1.53 -2.84 -16.57
CA ARG A 107 0.94 -4.13 -16.17
C ARG A 107 -0.58 -4.09 -16.09
N CYS A 108 -1.15 -2.98 -15.65
CA CYS A 108 -2.60 -2.81 -15.53
C CYS A 108 -3.24 -2.17 -16.77
N SER A 109 -2.44 -1.70 -17.74
CA SER A 109 -2.93 -1.09 -18.99
C SER A 109 -3.99 -1.92 -19.72
N PRO A 110 -3.83 -3.24 -19.88
CA PRO A 110 -4.84 -4.05 -20.55
C PRO A 110 -6.20 -4.00 -19.83
N PHE A 111 -6.21 -4.02 -18.52
CA PHE A 111 -7.44 -3.90 -17.74
C PHE A 111 -8.08 -2.52 -17.87
N PHE A 112 -7.29 -1.45 -17.93
CA PHE A 112 -7.80 -0.12 -18.21
C PHE A 112 -8.40 -0.02 -19.61
N GLN A 113 -7.78 -0.63 -20.60
CA GLN A 113 -8.29 -0.66 -21.98
C GLN A 113 -9.62 -1.41 -22.08
N LEU A 114 -9.81 -2.50 -21.33
CA LEU A 114 -11.07 -3.22 -21.26
C LEU A 114 -12.22 -2.35 -20.73
N LEU A 115 -11.96 -1.46 -19.79
CA LEU A 115 -12.96 -0.52 -19.29
C LEU A 115 -13.38 0.54 -20.32
N HIS A 116 -12.48 0.89 -21.24
CA HIS A 116 -12.78 1.86 -22.30
C HIS A 116 -13.55 1.26 -23.49
N LYS A 117 -13.51 -0.05 -23.67
CA LYS A 117 -14.29 -0.78 -24.70
C LYS A 117 -15.76 -0.95 -24.29
N TRP A 118 -16.51 0.17 -24.16
CA TRP A 118 -17.88 0.23 -23.63
C TRP A 118 -18.92 -0.58 -24.43
N LYS A 119 -18.64 -0.93 -25.70
CA LYS A 119 -19.55 -1.66 -26.59
C LYS A 119 -19.00 -3.03 -26.97
N GLY A 120 -18.99 -3.95 -26.03
CA GLY A 120 -18.51 -5.31 -26.24
C GLY A 120 -17.35 -5.62 -25.32
N PHE A 121 -17.66 -5.74 -24.03
CA PHE A 121 -16.71 -6.33 -23.10
C PHE A 121 -16.59 -7.80 -23.45
N GLU A 122 -15.54 -8.13 -24.14
CA GLU A 122 -15.08 -9.52 -24.31
C GLU A 122 -13.73 -9.58 -23.60
N CYS A 123 -13.67 -10.34 -22.53
CA CYS A 123 -12.41 -10.78 -21.98
C CYS A 123 -11.86 -11.83 -22.94
N ASP A 124 -11.04 -11.39 -23.87
CA ASP A 124 -10.37 -12.25 -24.83
C ASP A 124 -9.54 -13.32 -24.13
N GLU A 125 -9.11 -14.33 -24.87
CA GLU A 125 -8.15 -15.34 -24.39
C GLU A 125 -6.87 -14.72 -23.79
N GLU A 126 -6.61 -13.44 -24.07
CA GLU A 126 -5.48 -12.67 -23.53
C GLU A 126 -5.67 -12.17 -22.09
N CYS A 127 -6.90 -12.05 -21.58
CA CYS A 127 -7.16 -11.56 -20.22
C CYS A 127 -6.65 -12.49 -19.12
N ALA A 128 -6.88 -13.79 -19.30
CA ALA A 128 -6.50 -14.77 -18.29
C ALA A 128 -4.98 -14.85 -18.08
N PRO A 129 -4.13 -14.85 -19.15
CA PRO A 129 -2.69 -14.81 -18.97
C PRO A 129 -2.19 -13.52 -18.32
N ILE A 130 -2.81 -12.36 -18.61
CA ILE A 130 -2.42 -11.09 -17.99
C ILE A 130 -2.77 -11.06 -16.50
N PHE A 131 -3.95 -11.58 -16.16
CA PHE A 131 -4.37 -11.74 -14.78
C PHE A 131 -3.41 -12.66 -14.02
N GLN A 132 -3.06 -13.82 -14.61
CA GLN A 132 -2.11 -14.75 -14.02
C GLN A 132 -0.72 -14.14 -13.81
N GLN A 133 -0.22 -13.33 -14.77
CA GLN A 133 1.04 -12.62 -14.59
C GLN A 133 1.01 -11.63 -13.42
N LEU A 134 -0.13 -10.99 -13.19
CA LEU A 134 -0.31 -10.09 -12.05
C LEU A 134 -0.34 -10.87 -10.73
N GLU A 135 -1.04 -12.00 -10.67
CA GLU A 135 -1.06 -12.89 -9.50
C GLU A 135 0.34 -13.44 -9.19
N ASP A 136 1.04 -13.93 -10.20
CA ASP A 136 2.41 -14.44 -10.05
C ASP A 136 3.37 -13.36 -9.51
N TYR A 137 3.21 -12.13 -9.99
CA TYR A 137 3.98 -11.00 -9.49
C TYR A 137 3.64 -10.68 -8.03
N LEU A 138 2.36 -10.65 -7.67
CA LEU A 138 1.90 -10.35 -6.31
C LEU A 138 2.19 -11.48 -5.33
N SER A 139 2.39 -12.70 -5.81
CA SER A 139 2.81 -13.84 -4.97
C SER A 139 4.20 -13.63 -4.35
N ARG A 140 5.02 -12.74 -4.94
CA ARG A 140 6.35 -12.36 -4.43
C ARG A 140 6.52 -10.84 -4.50
N PRO A 141 5.72 -10.08 -3.76
CA PRO A 141 5.79 -8.64 -3.83
C PRO A 141 7.16 -8.14 -3.34
N PRO A 142 7.70 -7.09 -3.95
CA PRO A 142 8.94 -6.49 -3.47
C PRO A 142 8.72 -5.86 -2.10
N ILE A 143 9.75 -5.93 -1.27
CA ILE A 143 9.80 -5.24 0.02
C ILE A 143 10.38 -3.85 -0.23
N MET A 144 9.75 -2.81 0.30
CA MET A 144 10.32 -1.48 0.30
C MET A 144 11.25 -1.33 1.49
N PHE A 145 12.54 -1.38 1.21
CA PHE A 145 13.58 -1.22 2.23
C PHE A 145 13.73 0.25 2.64
N ARG A 146 14.16 0.44 3.87
CA ARG A 146 14.61 1.76 4.32
C ARG A 146 15.95 2.06 3.65
N PRO A 147 16.12 3.26 3.06
CA PRO A 147 17.42 3.68 2.53
C PRO A 147 18.50 3.65 3.62
N GLU A 148 19.70 3.24 3.26
CA GLU A 148 20.84 3.31 4.16
C GLU A 148 21.29 4.76 4.37
N LYS A 149 22.02 4.97 5.45
CA LYS A 149 22.57 6.30 5.73
C LYS A 149 23.60 6.64 4.64
N GLU A 150 23.46 7.82 4.03
CA GLU A 150 24.30 8.31 2.92
C GLU A 150 24.05 7.61 1.57
N GLU A 151 23.02 6.79 1.43
CA GLU A 151 22.59 6.25 0.16
C GLU A 151 22.06 7.37 -0.76
N VAL A 152 22.51 7.38 -2.01
CA VAL A 152 22.05 8.36 -3.00
C VAL A 152 20.70 7.91 -3.54
N LEU A 153 19.67 8.72 -3.28
CA LEU A 153 18.33 8.47 -3.79
C LEU A 153 18.10 9.23 -5.08
N PHE A 154 17.54 8.56 -6.08
CA PHE A 154 17.16 9.14 -7.36
C PHE A 154 15.64 9.34 -7.38
N ALA A 155 15.19 10.60 -7.59
CA ALA A 155 13.80 10.91 -7.84
C ALA A 155 13.53 10.99 -9.34
N TYR A 156 12.67 10.16 -9.86
CA TYR A 156 12.22 10.20 -11.25
C TYR A 156 10.88 10.92 -11.31
N ILE A 157 10.85 12.07 -12.00
CA ILE A 157 9.63 12.83 -12.22
C ILE A 157 9.19 12.58 -13.65
N ALA A 158 8.08 11.87 -13.83
CA ALA A 158 7.43 11.73 -15.11
C ALA A 158 6.42 12.86 -15.28
N TRP A 159 6.65 13.75 -16.24
CA TRP A 159 5.67 14.74 -16.64
C TRP A 159 4.95 14.22 -17.89
N PRO A 160 3.63 13.97 -17.85
CA PRO A 160 2.91 13.67 -19.07
C PRO A 160 3.05 14.89 -19.99
N LEU A 161 3.67 14.72 -21.14
CA LEU A 161 3.58 15.71 -22.21
C LEU A 161 2.09 16.01 -22.38
N MET A 162 1.70 17.26 -22.10
CA MET A 162 0.32 17.71 -22.16
C MET A 162 -0.29 17.33 -23.53
N GLN A 163 -0.97 16.18 -23.58
CA GLN A 163 -2.10 16.09 -24.48
C GLN A 163 -3.17 16.98 -23.86
N SER A 164 -3.45 18.10 -24.49
CA SER A 164 -4.46 19.04 -24.12
C SER A 164 -5.79 18.32 -23.94
N VAL A 165 -6.13 18.00 -22.71
CA VAL A 165 -7.45 17.50 -22.35
C VAL A 165 -8.31 18.74 -22.22
N TRP A 166 -8.97 19.11 -23.30
CA TRP A 166 -10.06 20.06 -23.25
C TRP A 166 -11.26 19.35 -22.64
N TYR A 167 -11.55 19.65 -21.38
CA TYR A 167 -12.86 19.34 -20.78
C TYR A 167 -13.84 20.41 -21.24
N TRP A 168 -14.87 19.98 -21.96
CA TRP A 168 -16.10 20.71 -22.16
C TRP A 168 -17.17 20.18 -21.21
#